data_4a8e8edb16f24482109ff428a534be27
#
_entry.id   4a8e8edb16f24482109ff428a534be27
#
_cell.length_a   1.000
_cell.length_b   1.000
_cell.length_c   1.000
_cell.angle_alpha   90.00
_cell.angle_beta   90.00
_cell.angle_gamma   90.00
#
_symmetry.space_group_name_H-M   'P 1'
#
loop_
_entity.id
_entity.type
_entity.pdbx_description
1 polymer ?
#
loop_
_entity_poly.entity_id
_entity_poly.type
_entity_poly.pdbx_seq_one_letter_code
_entity_poly.pdbx_strand_id
1 'polypeptide(L)'
;KMKVLLAIFIGGGFGSVSRYGISILGTKLFDTKFPVGTLLANLLSCIVLGFLVAVFQDKVNAEELKALLILGFCGGFSTFSTFSLETLNLMKAGQYWIAALNVLISILACLFILYVFVQKSKVI
;
A
#
# COMPACT_ATOMS: atom_id res chain seq x y z
N LYS A 1 -6.51 -25.03 -1.94
CA LYS A 1 -5.41 -24.30 -1.25
C LYS A 1 -4.26 -23.93 -2.17
N MET A 2 -3.89 -24.84 -3.08
CA MET A 2 -2.82 -24.56 -4.05
C MET A 2 -3.17 -23.38 -4.96
N LYS A 3 -4.41 -23.28 -5.41
CA LYS A 3 -4.89 -22.16 -6.23
C LYS A 3 -4.81 -20.83 -5.50
N VAL A 4 -5.13 -20.81 -4.20
CA VAL A 4 -5.00 -19.61 -3.35
C VAL A 4 -3.55 -19.18 -3.23
N LEU A 5 -2.63 -20.14 -2.97
CA LEU A 5 -1.20 -19.84 -2.88
C LEU A 5 -0.64 -19.29 -4.20
N LEU A 6 -1.02 -19.88 -5.32
CA LEU A 6 -0.63 -19.39 -6.65
C LEU A 6 -1.20 -18.00 -6.93
N ALA A 7 -2.46 -17.76 -6.54
CA ALA A 7 -3.08 -16.44 -6.68
C ALA A 7 -2.32 -15.38 -5.88
N ILE A 8 -1.95 -15.66 -4.62
CA ILE A 8 -1.16 -14.76 -3.79
C ILE A 8 0.22 -14.52 -4.43
N PHE A 9 0.88 -15.55 -4.91
CA PHE A 9 2.19 -15.45 -5.55
C PHE A 9 2.15 -14.55 -6.78
N ILE A 10 1.19 -14.78 -7.67
CA ILE A 10 1.01 -13.99 -8.90
C ILE A 10 0.65 -12.55 -8.56
N GLY A 11 -0.35 -12.35 -7.71
CA GLY A 11 -0.76 -11.02 -7.27
C GLY A 11 0.36 -10.25 -6.58
N GLY A 12 1.08 -10.92 -5.69
CA GLY A 12 2.22 -10.35 -4.96
C GLY A 12 3.35 -9.92 -5.89
N GLY A 13 3.65 -10.73 -6.91
CA GLY A 13 4.63 -10.39 -7.93
C GLY A 13 4.25 -9.13 -8.70
N PHE A 14 3.02 -9.07 -9.20
CA PHE A 14 2.51 -7.88 -9.89
C PHE A 14 2.47 -6.66 -8.96
N GLY A 15 2.04 -6.84 -7.71
CA GLY A 15 2.01 -5.76 -6.73
C GLY A 15 3.40 -5.20 -6.45
N SER A 16 4.39 -6.07 -6.23
CA SER A 16 5.77 -5.67 -5.96
C SER A 16 6.40 -4.95 -7.14
N VAL A 17 6.17 -5.41 -8.37
CA VAL A 17 6.66 -4.74 -9.58
C VAL A 17 6.00 -3.38 -9.75
N SER A 18 4.70 -3.27 -9.50
CA SER A 18 3.97 -2.00 -9.55
C SER A 18 4.51 -1.01 -8.51
N ARG A 19 4.77 -1.48 -7.29
CA ARG A 19 5.39 -0.67 -6.24
C ARG A 19 6.76 -0.14 -6.66
N TYR A 20 7.59 -1.00 -7.23
CA TYR A 20 8.90 -0.60 -7.74
C TYR A 20 8.77 0.50 -8.79
N GLY A 21 7.86 0.33 -9.75
CA GLY A 21 7.61 1.34 -10.78
C GLY A 21 7.17 2.68 -10.22
N ILE A 22 6.23 2.68 -9.29
CA ILE A 22 5.75 3.91 -8.63
C ILE A 22 6.86 4.55 -7.80
N SER A 23 7.69 3.77 -7.13
CA SER A 23 8.83 4.29 -6.35
C SER A 23 9.84 4.98 -7.24
N ILE A 24 10.19 4.41 -8.39
CA ILE A 24 11.08 5.03 -9.37
C ILE A 24 10.46 6.32 -9.90
N LEU A 25 9.18 6.29 -10.27
CA LEU A 25 8.49 7.45 -10.80
C LEU A 25 8.47 8.60 -9.78
N GLY A 26 8.18 8.30 -8.52
CA GLY A 26 8.19 9.28 -7.44
C GLY A 26 9.56 9.92 -7.27
N THR A 27 10.63 9.12 -7.30
CA THR A 27 12.01 9.60 -7.19
C THR A 27 12.40 10.50 -8.37
N LYS A 28 11.94 10.18 -9.58
CA LYS A 28 12.23 10.98 -10.78
C LYS A 28 11.45 12.29 -10.84
N LEU A 29 10.19 12.28 -10.41
CA LEU A 29 9.32 13.44 -10.50
C LEU A 29 9.53 14.43 -9.35
N PHE A 30 9.95 13.96 -8.19
CA PHE A 30 10.09 14.77 -6.98
C PHE A 30 11.53 14.68 -6.46
N ASP A 31 12.27 15.76 -6.65
CA ASP A 31 13.61 15.90 -6.08
C ASP A 31 13.49 16.44 -4.66
N THR A 32 13.24 15.55 -3.71
CA THR A 32 13.04 15.89 -2.31
C THR A 32 13.59 14.79 -1.39
N LYS A 33 13.92 15.16 -0.18
CA LYS A 33 14.35 14.22 0.86
C LYS A 33 13.18 13.38 1.38
N PHE A 34 11.95 13.84 1.19
CA PHE A 34 10.77 13.11 1.60
C PHE A 34 10.57 11.89 0.69
N PRO A 35 10.27 10.69 1.24
CA PRO A 35 10.12 9.46 0.45
C PRO A 35 8.78 9.42 -0.29
N VAL A 36 8.63 10.25 -1.31
CA VAL A 36 7.38 10.40 -2.07
C VAL A 36 6.98 9.11 -2.79
N GLY A 37 7.97 8.37 -3.34
CA GLY A 37 7.67 7.12 -4.06
C GLY A 37 6.98 6.09 -3.20
N THR A 38 7.49 5.85 -2.01
CA THR A 38 6.91 4.92 -1.03
C THR A 38 5.55 5.40 -0.55
N LEU A 39 5.43 6.71 -0.28
CA LEU A 39 4.14 7.30 0.11
C LEU A 39 3.08 7.07 -0.97
N LEU A 40 3.40 7.38 -2.22
CA LEU A 40 2.47 7.19 -3.35
C LEU A 40 2.07 5.72 -3.50
N ALA A 41 3.02 4.80 -3.42
CA ALA A 41 2.74 3.37 -3.52
C ALA A 41 1.78 2.93 -2.41
N ASN A 42 2.02 3.33 -1.18
CA ASN A 42 1.16 2.99 -0.04
C ASN A 42 -0.24 3.64 -0.16
N LEU A 43 -0.33 4.91 -0.58
CA LEU A 43 -1.61 5.59 -0.80
C LEU A 43 -2.42 4.90 -1.91
N LEU A 44 -1.80 4.61 -3.05
CA LEU A 44 -2.46 3.93 -4.16
C LEU A 44 -2.91 2.53 -3.77
N SER A 45 -2.09 1.81 -3.01
CA SER A 45 -2.46 0.50 -2.48
C SER A 45 -3.68 0.60 -1.57
N CYS A 46 -3.76 1.61 -0.71
CA CYS A 46 -4.93 1.82 0.16
C CYS A 46 -6.18 2.16 -0.63
N ILE A 47 -6.07 2.93 -1.72
CA ILE A 47 -7.20 3.22 -2.62
C ILE A 47 -7.71 1.92 -3.25
N VAL A 48 -6.81 1.13 -3.83
CA VAL A 48 -7.18 -0.16 -4.45
C VAL A 48 -7.77 -1.11 -3.42
N LEU A 49 -7.13 -1.22 -2.25
CA LEU A 49 -7.60 -2.09 -1.18
C LEU A 49 -9.00 -1.68 -0.70
N GLY A 50 -9.21 -0.40 -0.44
CA GLY A 50 -10.51 0.11 0.00
C GLY A 50 -11.60 -0.17 -1.02
N PHE A 51 -11.32 0.05 -2.30
CA PHE A 51 -12.25 -0.27 -3.39
C PHE A 51 -12.56 -1.76 -3.43
N LEU A 52 -11.54 -2.62 -3.36
CA LEU A 52 -11.72 -4.07 -3.41
C LEU A 52 -12.51 -4.59 -2.20
N VAL A 53 -12.22 -4.09 -1.01
CA VAL A 53 -12.98 -4.45 0.20
C VAL A 53 -14.46 -4.08 0.02
N ALA A 54 -14.74 -2.89 -0.49
CA ALA A 54 -16.12 -2.45 -0.73
C ALA A 54 -16.83 -3.33 -1.76
N VAL A 55 -16.14 -3.77 -2.82
CA VAL A 55 -16.73 -4.61 -3.88
C VAL A 55 -16.94 -6.06 -3.41
N PHE A 56 -15.99 -6.59 -2.63
CA PHE A 56 -16.03 -8.02 -2.25
C PHE A 56 -16.71 -8.31 -0.92
N GLN A 57 -17.24 -7.31 -0.21
CA GLN A 57 -17.83 -7.48 1.10
C GLN A 57 -18.93 -8.56 1.14
N ASP A 58 -19.75 -8.63 0.09
CA ASP A 58 -20.90 -9.57 0.02
C ASP A 58 -20.62 -10.82 -0.84
N LYS A 59 -19.38 -10.98 -1.33
CA LYS A 59 -19.02 -12.09 -2.23
C LYS A 59 -18.27 -13.20 -1.49
N VAL A 60 -19.03 -14.17 -0.99
CA VAL A 60 -18.47 -15.30 -0.22
C VAL A 60 -17.61 -16.23 -1.10
N ASN A 61 -17.99 -16.41 -2.38
CA ASN A 61 -17.37 -17.40 -3.25
C ASN A 61 -16.20 -16.88 -4.11
N ALA A 62 -15.56 -15.78 -3.69
CA ALA A 62 -14.47 -15.17 -4.46
C ALA A 62 -13.10 -15.32 -3.75
N GLU A 63 -12.84 -16.48 -3.13
CA GLU A 63 -11.65 -16.71 -2.31
C GLU A 63 -10.36 -16.51 -3.12
N GLU A 64 -10.25 -17.14 -4.28
CA GLU A 64 -9.07 -17.04 -5.12
C GLU A 64 -8.85 -15.63 -5.64
N LEU A 65 -9.92 -14.93 -6.01
CA LEU A 65 -9.85 -13.56 -6.50
C LEU A 65 -9.47 -12.57 -5.38
N LYS A 66 -10.02 -12.77 -4.18
CA LYS A 66 -9.61 -11.99 -2.99
C LYS A 66 -8.14 -12.23 -2.67
N ALA A 67 -7.70 -13.50 -2.75
CA ALA A 67 -6.30 -13.84 -2.53
C ALA A 67 -5.38 -13.17 -3.56
N LEU A 68 -5.76 -13.18 -4.83
CA LEU A 68 -5.00 -12.55 -5.91
C LEU A 68 -4.89 -11.04 -5.72
N LEU A 69 -6.02 -10.36 -5.49
CA LEU A 69 -6.10 -8.90 -5.51
C LEU A 69 -5.80 -8.27 -4.16
N ILE A 70 -6.35 -8.81 -3.08
CA ILE A 70 -6.19 -8.21 -1.75
C ILE A 70 -4.90 -8.67 -1.10
N LEU A 71 -4.75 -9.98 -0.86
CA LEU A 71 -3.57 -10.51 -0.19
C LEU A 71 -2.32 -10.39 -1.07
N GLY A 72 -2.44 -10.74 -2.35
CA GLY A 72 -1.33 -10.71 -3.29
C GLY A 72 -1.01 -9.30 -3.76
N PHE A 73 -1.85 -8.72 -4.62
CA PHE A 73 -1.54 -7.45 -5.26
C PHE A 73 -1.39 -6.30 -4.26
N CYS A 74 -2.39 -6.03 -3.43
CA CYS A 74 -2.29 -4.95 -2.45
C CYS A 74 -1.21 -5.22 -1.41
N GLY A 75 -1.05 -6.47 -0.97
CA GLY A 75 0.00 -6.86 -0.04
C GLY A 75 1.41 -6.68 -0.59
N GLY A 76 1.62 -6.91 -1.89
CA GLY A 76 2.90 -6.66 -2.55
C GLY A 76 3.11 -5.19 -2.94
N PHE A 77 2.04 -4.48 -3.23
CA PHE A 77 2.09 -3.07 -3.64
C PHE A 77 2.44 -2.13 -2.48
N SER A 78 1.83 -2.31 -1.32
CA SER A 78 2.17 -1.55 -0.11
C SER A 78 3.42 -2.10 0.56
N THR A 79 4.10 -1.28 1.35
CA THR A 79 5.30 -1.73 2.07
C THR A 79 5.51 -0.96 3.37
N PHE A 80 5.44 -1.67 4.47
CA PHE A 80 5.78 -1.14 5.79
C PHE A 80 7.29 -1.19 6.04
N SER A 81 7.97 -2.22 5.55
CA SER A 81 9.42 -2.39 5.76
C SER A 81 10.25 -1.28 5.07
N THR A 82 9.94 -0.95 3.83
CA THR A 82 10.60 0.16 3.13
C THR A 82 10.30 1.50 3.79
N PHE A 83 9.05 1.73 4.16
CA PHE A 83 8.63 2.92 4.92
C PHE A 83 9.44 3.07 6.21
N SER A 84 9.58 1.99 6.98
CA SER A 84 10.33 1.99 8.23
C SER A 84 11.81 2.26 8.01
N LEU A 85 12.42 1.64 6.99
CA LEU A 85 13.82 1.83 6.66
C LEU A 85 14.10 3.27 6.22
N GLU A 86 13.26 3.82 5.35
CA GLU A 86 13.42 5.21 4.89
C GLU A 86 13.25 6.20 6.04
N THR A 87 12.31 5.97 6.93
CA THR A 87 12.12 6.80 8.13
C THR A 87 13.35 6.75 9.02
N LEU A 88 13.91 5.57 9.28
CA LEU A 88 15.13 5.41 10.05
C LEU A 88 16.32 6.13 9.39
N ASN A 89 16.46 6.02 8.08
CA ASN A 89 17.51 6.69 7.34
C ASN A 89 17.41 8.23 7.45
N LEU A 90 16.19 8.77 7.41
CA LEU A 90 15.96 10.20 7.66
C LEU A 90 16.40 10.61 9.07
N MET A 91 16.09 9.79 10.07
CA MET A 91 16.52 10.04 11.45
C MET A 91 18.03 10.00 11.57
N LYS A 92 18.71 9.01 10.96
CA LYS A 92 20.17 8.91 10.96
C LYS A 92 20.84 10.09 10.28
N ALA A 93 20.19 10.66 9.27
CA ALA A 93 20.68 11.86 8.57
C ALA A 93 20.40 13.17 9.32
N GLY A 94 19.80 13.09 10.51
CA GLY A 94 19.42 14.27 11.30
C GLY A 94 18.13 14.94 10.83
N GLN A 95 17.40 14.32 9.89
CA GLN A 95 16.16 14.87 9.31
C GLN A 95 14.94 14.43 10.13
N TYR A 96 14.96 14.73 11.43
CA TYR A 96 13.91 14.26 12.36
C TYR A 96 12.52 14.79 12.01
N TRP A 97 12.45 16.05 11.55
CA TRP A 97 11.17 16.66 11.20
C TRP A 97 10.54 15.98 9.97
N ILE A 98 11.35 15.70 8.95
CA ILE A 98 10.87 14.99 7.75
C ILE A 98 10.48 13.56 8.11
N ALA A 99 11.23 12.89 8.97
CA ALA A 99 10.88 11.56 9.47
C ALA A 99 9.53 11.56 10.20
N ALA A 100 9.30 12.54 11.08
CA ALA A 100 8.03 12.67 11.79
C ALA A 100 6.87 12.93 10.82
N LEU A 101 7.05 13.82 9.83
CA LEU A 101 6.06 14.08 8.80
C LEU A 101 5.76 12.83 7.97
N ASN A 102 6.78 12.05 7.60
CA ASN A 102 6.58 10.81 6.86
C ASN A 102 5.68 9.84 7.63
N VAL A 103 5.93 9.65 8.92
CA VAL A 103 5.12 8.77 9.76
C VAL A 103 3.67 9.29 9.84
N LEU A 104 3.49 10.57 10.18
CA LEU A 104 2.17 11.15 10.37
C LEU A 104 1.35 11.15 9.07
N ILE A 105 1.92 11.66 7.99
CA ILE A 105 1.22 11.76 6.70
C ILE A 105 0.88 10.37 6.18
N SER A 106 1.83 9.43 6.21
CA SER A 106 1.61 8.08 5.69
C SER A 106 0.49 7.37 6.45
N ILE A 107 0.53 7.37 7.78
CA ILE A 107 -0.46 6.67 8.60
C ILE A 107 -1.83 7.35 8.48
N LEU A 108 -1.90 8.66 8.67
CA LEU A 108 -3.17 9.39 8.66
C LEU A 108 -3.83 9.35 7.29
N ALA A 109 -3.07 9.53 6.20
CA ALA A 109 -3.62 9.50 4.85
C ALA A 109 -4.12 8.11 4.47
N CYS A 110 -3.37 7.06 4.78
CA CYS A 110 -3.78 5.69 4.51
C CYS A 110 -5.04 5.31 5.30
N LEU A 111 -5.08 5.64 6.59
CA LEU A 111 -6.25 5.40 7.43
C LEU A 111 -7.47 6.17 6.92
N PHE A 112 -7.30 7.42 6.52
CA PHE A 112 -8.39 8.25 6.00
C PHE A 112 -8.96 7.65 4.70
N ILE A 113 -8.09 7.24 3.78
CA ILE A 113 -8.52 6.62 2.52
C ILE A 113 -9.36 5.36 2.79
N LEU A 114 -8.84 4.48 3.63
CA LEU A 114 -9.56 3.25 3.98
C LEU A 114 -10.88 3.55 4.70
N TYR A 115 -10.87 4.52 5.61
CA TYR A 115 -12.08 4.94 6.32
C TYR A 115 -13.19 5.38 5.34
N VAL A 116 -12.84 6.20 4.34
CA VAL A 116 -13.82 6.69 3.35
C VAL A 116 -14.45 5.52 2.57
N PHE A 117 -13.64 4.54 2.14
CA PHE A 117 -14.17 3.39 1.41
C PHE A 117 -15.00 2.47 2.29
N VAL A 118 -14.53 2.20 3.49
CA VAL A 118 -15.17 1.26 4.41
C VAL A 118 -16.48 1.82 4.98
N GLN A 119 -16.58 3.14 5.17
CA GLN A 119 -17.83 3.79 5.59
C GLN A 119 -18.96 3.60 4.58
N LYS A 120 -18.61 3.58 3.29
CA LYS A 120 -19.59 3.35 2.23
C LYS A 120 -19.95 1.87 2.08
N SER A 121 -19.16 0.99 2.66
CA SER A 121 -19.41 -0.44 2.69
C SER A 121 -19.91 -0.82 4.09
N LYS A 122 -20.89 -1.71 4.16
CA LYS A 122 -21.46 -2.15 5.44
C LYS A 122 -20.57 -3.15 6.20
N VAL A 123 -19.24 -3.04 6.06
CA VAL A 123 -18.28 -4.01 6.64
C VAL A 123 -17.98 -3.72 8.10
N ILE A 124 -18.28 -2.52 8.58
CA ILE A 124 -18.12 -2.16 10.00
C ILE A 124 -19.48 -1.88 10.60
#